data_137c85f7436115b021f89b4db8384b2d
#
_entry.id   137c85f7436115b021f89b4db8384b2d
#
_cell.length_a   1.000
_cell.length_b   1.000
_cell.length_c   1.000
_cell.angle_alpha   90.00
_cell.angle_beta   90.00
_cell.angle_gamma   90.00
#
_symmetry.space_group_name_H-M   'P 1'
#
loop_
_entity.id
_entity.type
_entity.pdbx_description
1 polymer ?
#
loop_
_entity_poly.entity_id
_entity_poly.type
_entity_poly.pdbx_seq_one_letter_code
_entity_poly.pdbx_strand_id
1 'polypeptide(L)'
;MTQQDTISLKVENICMRFGGLAALDNVSVDVKKGEILAIIGPNGAGKTVLLNCISGFYHPQEGSIYFEGKRVDSKPAHERGRMGLARTFQNIELYSGLTSVENLMAARQGLMKSNFLANALYFGPTHKEEVEHRRIVEDIIDFLEMEAVRDSVVGVLPYGLRKRVELGRALALEPKVLLLDEPMAGMNLEEKEDLCRFIIDVYEGQGSMYPDTPTLRDGVDTIVLIEHDMGVVMGIADRIVVLDFGHLIAEGTPDEIKSNPDVIKVYLGEEVS
;
A
#
# COMPACT_ATOMS: atom_id res chain seq x y z
N MET A 1 -25.42 -0.73 18.45
CA MET A 1 -24.12 -1.19 18.93
C MET A 1 -23.13 -0.27 18.26
N THR A 2 -22.51 0.63 19.00
CA THR A 2 -21.45 1.52 18.50
C THR A 2 -20.30 0.65 18.01
N GLN A 3 -19.97 0.71 16.71
CA GLN A 3 -18.72 0.20 16.19
C GLN A 3 -17.61 0.93 16.97
N GLN A 4 -16.95 0.24 17.91
CA GLN A 4 -15.72 0.72 18.50
C GLN A 4 -14.73 0.88 17.32
N ASP A 5 -14.22 2.09 17.12
CA ASP A 5 -13.21 2.40 16.11
C ASP A 5 -11.99 1.48 16.34
N THR A 6 -11.97 0.35 15.66
CA THR A 6 -10.87 -0.62 15.79
C THR A 6 -9.68 -0.07 14.99
N ILE A 7 -8.56 0.16 15.66
CA ILE A 7 -7.34 0.64 15.02
C ILE A 7 -6.63 -0.54 14.37
N SER A 8 -6.46 -0.48 13.04
CA SER A 8 -5.67 -1.47 12.27
C SER A 8 -4.17 -1.21 12.36
N LEU A 9 -3.77 0.07 12.28
CA LEU A 9 -2.37 0.47 12.32
C LEU A 9 -2.23 1.65 13.28
N LYS A 10 -1.25 1.59 14.18
CA LYS A 10 -0.96 2.69 15.11
C LYS A 10 0.53 2.99 15.12
N VAL A 11 0.84 4.26 14.95
CA VAL A 11 2.19 4.83 15.03
C VAL A 11 2.21 5.77 16.22
N GLU A 12 3.13 5.56 17.15
CA GLU A 12 3.23 6.34 18.39
C GLU A 12 4.63 6.96 18.54
N ASN A 13 4.69 8.28 18.54
CA ASN A 13 5.87 9.09 18.86
C ASN A 13 7.12 8.67 18.06
N ILE A 14 6.96 8.41 16.77
CA ILE A 14 8.07 7.98 15.91
C ILE A 14 9.02 9.13 15.66
N CYS A 15 10.31 8.88 15.97
CA CYS A 15 11.42 9.72 15.57
C CYS A 15 12.34 8.96 14.62
N MET A 16 12.70 9.60 13.51
CA MET A 16 13.64 9.05 12.53
C MET A 16 14.61 10.12 12.06
N ARG A 17 15.91 9.88 12.26
CA ARG A 17 16.99 10.81 11.94
C ARG A 17 18.02 10.17 11.03
N PHE A 18 18.48 10.93 10.03
CA PHE A 18 19.58 10.56 9.15
C PHE A 18 20.74 11.55 9.35
N GLY A 19 21.78 11.10 10.06
CA GLY A 19 22.84 12.02 10.50
C GLY A 19 22.28 13.13 11.40
N GLY A 20 22.42 14.39 10.97
CA GLY A 20 21.92 15.55 11.69
C GLY A 20 20.50 15.99 11.33
N LEU A 21 19.87 15.35 10.34
CA LEU A 21 18.54 15.71 9.84
C LEU A 21 17.47 14.84 10.52
N ALA A 22 16.51 15.47 11.19
CA ALA A 22 15.30 14.79 11.66
C ALA A 22 14.30 14.71 10.50
N ALA A 23 14.08 13.50 9.98
CA ALA A 23 13.12 13.25 8.91
C ALA A 23 11.70 13.02 9.46
N LEU A 24 11.60 12.49 10.70
CA LEU A 24 10.37 12.43 11.49
C LEU A 24 10.72 12.82 12.94
N ASP A 25 9.89 13.64 13.55
CA ASP A 25 10.06 14.09 14.92
C ASP A 25 8.73 14.02 15.67
N ASN A 26 8.64 13.03 16.55
CA ASN A 26 7.49 12.75 17.41
C ASN A 26 6.16 12.59 16.65
N VAL A 27 6.18 11.88 15.51
CA VAL A 27 4.99 11.64 14.69
C VAL A 27 4.14 10.53 15.28
N SER A 28 2.86 10.82 15.49
CA SER A 28 1.85 9.85 15.91
C SER A 28 0.67 9.88 14.96
N VAL A 29 0.26 8.72 14.45
CA VAL A 29 -0.87 8.54 13.53
C VAL A 29 -1.52 7.19 13.82
N ASP A 30 -2.82 7.16 13.94
CA ASP A 30 -3.58 5.91 13.95
C ASP A 30 -4.42 5.78 12.67
N VAL A 31 -4.57 4.55 12.20
CA VAL A 31 -5.37 4.22 11.02
C VAL A 31 -6.47 3.27 11.46
N LYS A 32 -7.70 3.68 11.26
CA LYS A 32 -8.87 2.91 11.65
C LYS A 32 -9.13 1.78 10.66
N LYS A 33 -9.72 0.71 11.13
CA LYS A 33 -10.21 -0.34 10.25
C LYS A 33 -11.37 0.19 9.41
N GLY A 34 -11.33 -0.04 8.11
CA GLY A 34 -12.37 0.43 7.20
C GLY A 34 -12.23 1.91 6.85
N GLU A 35 -11.00 2.44 6.74
CA GLU A 35 -10.79 3.79 6.22
C GLU A 35 -9.70 3.84 5.14
N ILE A 36 -9.82 4.80 4.26
CA ILE A 36 -8.75 5.26 3.38
C ILE A 36 -8.13 6.50 4.01
N LEU A 37 -6.94 6.35 4.61
CA LEU A 37 -6.16 7.46 5.16
C LEU A 37 -5.20 7.98 4.11
N ALA A 38 -5.31 9.26 3.74
CA ALA A 38 -4.30 9.92 2.92
C ALA A 38 -3.26 10.64 3.79
N ILE A 39 -1.99 10.54 3.38
CA ILE A 39 -0.87 11.29 3.97
C ILE A 39 -0.36 12.26 2.91
N ILE A 40 -0.52 13.55 3.14
CA ILE A 40 -0.10 14.61 2.23
C ILE A 40 0.97 15.51 2.88
N GLY A 41 1.55 16.40 2.09
CA GLY A 41 2.55 17.35 2.53
C GLY A 41 3.59 17.62 1.43
N PRO A 42 4.41 18.66 1.57
CA PRO A 42 5.42 19.02 0.59
C PRO A 42 6.51 17.97 0.40
N ASN A 43 7.35 18.18 -0.61
CA ASN A 43 8.51 17.32 -0.82
C ASN A 43 9.48 17.44 0.37
N GLY A 44 9.95 16.30 0.87
CA GLY A 44 10.80 16.30 2.06
C GLY A 44 10.05 16.36 3.40
N ALA A 45 8.72 16.40 3.43
CA ALA A 45 7.92 16.43 4.67
C ALA A 45 8.03 15.15 5.52
N GLY A 46 8.61 14.05 5.00
CA GLY A 46 8.79 12.80 5.74
C GLY A 46 7.79 11.68 5.39
N LYS A 47 6.88 11.89 4.43
CA LYS A 47 5.82 10.94 4.06
C LYS A 47 6.35 9.53 3.75
N THR A 48 7.26 9.42 2.78
CA THR A 48 7.87 8.13 2.41
C THR A 48 8.71 7.54 3.53
N VAL A 49 9.35 8.37 4.37
CA VAL A 49 10.09 7.92 5.57
C VAL A 49 9.12 7.27 6.57
N LEU A 50 7.94 7.87 6.80
CA LEU A 50 6.91 7.29 7.65
C LEU A 50 6.43 5.94 7.10
N LEU A 51 6.13 5.83 5.79
CA LEU A 51 5.79 4.55 5.18
C LEU A 51 6.92 3.52 5.28
N ASN A 52 8.18 3.94 5.15
CA ASN A 52 9.34 3.06 5.34
C ASN A 52 9.44 2.53 6.77
N CYS A 53 9.12 3.35 7.77
CA CYS A 53 9.02 2.90 9.16
C CYS A 53 7.86 1.93 9.35
N ILE A 54 6.67 2.22 8.82
CA ILE A 54 5.48 1.37 8.93
C ILE A 54 5.71 0.02 8.24
N SER A 55 6.29 0.00 7.05
CA SER A 55 6.52 -1.22 6.27
C SER A 55 7.73 -2.05 6.75
N GLY A 56 8.58 -1.51 7.64
CA GLY A 56 9.73 -2.22 8.21
C GLY A 56 11.01 -2.15 7.39
N PHE A 57 11.09 -1.21 6.43
CA PHE A 57 12.33 -0.89 5.73
C PHE A 57 13.26 -0.03 6.60
N TYR A 58 12.68 0.84 7.44
CA TYR A 58 13.43 1.58 8.44
C TYR A 58 12.97 1.18 9.84
N HIS A 59 13.93 1.14 10.76
CA HIS A 59 13.66 0.97 12.19
C HIS A 59 13.77 2.36 12.84
N PRO A 60 12.66 2.93 13.36
CA PRO A 60 12.70 4.22 14.03
C PRO A 60 13.61 4.17 15.26
N GLN A 61 14.27 5.28 15.56
CA GLN A 61 15.12 5.36 16.75
C GLN A 61 14.30 5.47 18.04
N GLU A 62 13.12 6.08 17.96
CA GLU A 62 12.19 6.25 19.07
C GLU A 62 10.76 5.96 18.63
N GLY A 63 9.90 5.61 19.59
CA GLY A 63 8.48 5.34 19.37
C GLY A 63 8.15 3.88 19.16
N SER A 64 6.94 3.61 18.73
CA SER A 64 6.41 2.26 18.54
C SER A 64 5.42 2.19 17.40
N ILE A 65 5.37 1.04 16.71
CA ILE A 65 4.41 0.77 15.64
C ILE A 65 3.65 -0.50 15.99
N TYR A 66 2.33 -0.42 15.91
CA TYR A 66 1.43 -1.54 16.17
C TYR A 66 0.60 -1.83 14.93
N PHE A 67 0.50 -3.08 14.57
CA PHE A 67 -0.36 -3.59 13.51
C PHE A 67 -1.30 -4.64 14.10
N GLU A 68 -2.62 -4.44 13.95
CA GLU A 68 -3.65 -5.28 14.57
C GLU A 68 -3.38 -5.50 16.09
N GLY A 69 -3.04 -4.43 16.79
CA GLY A 69 -2.73 -4.45 18.23
C GLY A 69 -1.39 -5.10 18.60
N LYS A 70 -0.62 -5.62 17.64
CA LYS A 70 0.68 -6.26 17.88
C LYS A 70 1.80 -5.29 17.55
N ARG A 71 2.78 -5.15 18.45
CA ARG A 71 3.96 -4.34 18.21
C ARG A 71 4.83 -4.93 17.10
N VAL A 72 5.21 -4.12 16.10
CA VAL A 72 5.91 -4.56 14.89
C VAL A 72 7.17 -3.78 14.55
N ASP A 73 7.53 -2.75 15.29
CA ASP A 73 8.68 -1.87 15.00
C ASP A 73 10.01 -2.62 14.86
N SER A 74 10.19 -3.74 15.56
CA SER A 74 11.38 -4.60 15.45
C SER A 74 11.27 -5.68 14.35
N LYS A 75 10.11 -5.84 13.70
CA LYS A 75 9.90 -6.85 12.67
C LYS A 75 10.36 -6.36 11.31
N PRO A 76 11.11 -7.18 10.54
CA PRO A 76 11.51 -6.84 9.18
C PRO A 76 10.30 -6.84 8.23
N ALA A 77 10.44 -6.17 7.08
CA ALA A 77 9.37 -5.97 6.10
C ALA A 77 8.70 -7.29 5.67
N HIS A 78 9.45 -8.35 5.41
CA HIS A 78 8.89 -9.64 4.99
C HIS A 78 8.00 -10.30 6.05
N GLU A 79 8.26 -10.10 7.34
CA GLU A 79 7.38 -10.59 8.41
C GLU A 79 6.09 -9.77 8.47
N ARG A 80 6.19 -8.43 8.32
CA ARG A 80 5.01 -7.56 8.29
C ARG A 80 4.14 -7.87 7.07
N GLY A 81 4.76 -8.17 5.91
CA GLY A 81 4.04 -8.65 4.73
C GLY A 81 3.23 -9.91 4.99
N ARG A 82 3.83 -10.91 5.65
CA ARG A 82 3.11 -12.15 6.05
C ARG A 82 2.00 -11.92 7.08
N MET A 83 2.04 -10.82 7.81
CA MET A 83 0.98 -10.44 8.74
C MET A 83 -0.20 -9.75 8.05
N GLY A 84 -0.06 -9.39 6.77
CA GLY A 84 -1.08 -8.72 5.96
C GLY A 84 -0.84 -7.21 5.75
N LEU A 85 0.40 -6.73 5.89
CA LEU A 85 0.79 -5.36 5.57
C LEU A 85 1.53 -5.32 4.23
N ALA A 86 0.83 -5.06 3.12
CA ALA A 86 1.46 -4.94 1.81
C ALA A 86 1.72 -3.48 1.43
N ARG A 87 2.68 -3.28 0.50
CA ARG A 87 3.06 -1.96 0.02
C ARG A 87 3.38 -1.98 -1.47
N THR A 88 2.99 -0.91 -2.18
CA THR A 88 3.59 -0.50 -3.45
C THR A 88 4.72 0.49 -3.20
N PHE A 89 5.60 0.69 -4.17
CA PHE A 89 6.73 1.60 -4.05
C PHE A 89 6.58 2.77 -5.04
N GLN A 90 7.12 3.93 -4.69
CA GLN A 90 7.17 5.09 -5.59
C GLN A 90 7.87 4.74 -6.89
N ASN A 91 9.04 4.09 -6.82
CA ASN A 91 9.72 3.50 -7.96
C ASN A 91 9.27 2.06 -8.14
N ILE A 92 8.96 1.68 -9.38
CA ILE A 92 8.46 0.35 -9.71
C ILE A 92 9.53 -0.71 -9.40
N GLU A 93 9.30 -1.51 -8.37
CA GLU A 93 10.19 -2.58 -7.88
C GLU A 93 9.73 -3.96 -8.39
N LEU A 94 9.63 -4.12 -9.72
CA LEU A 94 9.25 -5.37 -10.37
C LEU A 94 10.47 -6.15 -10.87
N TYR A 95 10.31 -7.47 -10.96
CA TYR A 95 11.29 -8.34 -11.61
C TYR A 95 11.16 -8.16 -13.12
N SER A 96 11.94 -7.24 -13.69
CA SER A 96 11.85 -6.80 -15.08
C SER A 96 12.01 -7.91 -16.13
N GLY A 97 12.68 -9.02 -15.77
CA GLY A 97 12.86 -10.19 -16.63
C GLY A 97 11.75 -11.24 -16.52
N LEU A 98 10.80 -11.08 -15.61
CA LEU A 98 9.67 -11.99 -15.43
C LEU A 98 8.41 -11.42 -16.12
N THR A 99 7.48 -12.32 -16.43
CA THR A 99 6.16 -11.95 -16.95
C THR A 99 5.27 -11.34 -15.85
N SER A 100 4.11 -10.78 -16.24
CA SER A 100 3.13 -10.25 -15.28
C SER A 100 2.69 -11.32 -14.29
N VAL A 101 2.28 -12.50 -14.77
CA VAL A 101 1.85 -13.62 -13.92
C VAL A 101 2.97 -14.11 -13.00
N GLU A 102 4.20 -14.18 -13.48
CA GLU A 102 5.35 -14.60 -12.65
C GLU A 102 5.69 -13.59 -11.57
N ASN A 103 5.54 -12.27 -11.82
CA ASN A 103 5.70 -11.24 -10.81
C ASN A 103 4.69 -11.38 -9.66
N LEU A 104 3.43 -11.63 -9.97
CA LEU A 104 2.39 -11.86 -8.95
C LEU A 104 2.63 -13.18 -8.20
N MET A 105 2.98 -14.25 -8.92
CA MET A 105 3.32 -15.55 -8.30
C MET A 105 4.54 -15.46 -7.36
N ALA A 106 5.53 -14.62 -7.69
CA ALA A 106 6.70 -14.41 -6.84
C ALA A 106 6.30 -13.82 -5.46
N ALA A 107 5.31 -12.93 -5.40
CA ALA A 107 4.79 -12.41 -4.13
C ALA A 107 4.16 -13.53 -3.28
N ARG A 108 3.44 -14.44 -3.91
CA ARG A 108 2.77 -15.55 -3.22
C ARG A 108 3.70 -16.60 -2.65
N GLN A 109 4.95 -16.70 -3.13
CA GLN A 109 5.93 -17.65 -2.57
C GLN A 109 6.14 -17.48 -1.06
N GLY A 110 6.04 -16.23 -0.56
CA GLY A 110 6.13 -15.94 0.87
C GLY A 110 4.98 -16.50 1.72
N LEU A 111 3.84 -16.82 1.11
CA LEU A 111 2.63 -17.34 1.74
C LEU A 111 2.52 -18.87 1.64
N MET A 112 3.25 -19.50 0.70
CA MET A 112 3.25 -20.96 0.52
C MET A 112 3.86 -21.65 1.74
N LYS A 113 3.19 -22.70 2.20
CA LYS A 113 3.60 -23.52 3.36
C LYS A 113 4.54 -24.66 2.99
N SER A 114 4.62 -24.98 1.70
CA SER A 114 5.44 -26.11 1.20
C SER A 114 6.93 -25.82 1.40
N ASN A 115 7.63 -26.75 2.06
CA ASN A 115 9.08 -26.69 2.27
C ASN A 115 9.82 -26.98 0.95
N PHE A 116 11.01 -26.37 0.78
CA PHE A 116 11.92 -26.56 -0.36
C PHE A 116 12.16 -28.05 -0.72
N LEU A 117 12.17 -28.95 0.28
CA LEU A 117 12.33 -30.39 0.09
C LEU A 117 11.07 -31.07 -0.49
N ALA A 118 9.87 -30.54 -0.21
CA ALA A 118 8.62 -31.05 -0.78
C ALA A 118 8.46 -30.62 -2.25
N ASN A 119 8.96 -29.43 -2.60
CA ASN A 119 8.98 -28.92 -3.97
C ASN A 119 9.90 -29.73 -4.89
N ALA A 120 10.98 -30.31 -4.35
CA ALA A 120 11.90 -31.15 -5.13
C ALA A 120 11.31 -32.49 -5.56
N LEU A 121 10.24 -32.97 -4.90
CA LEU A 121 9.59 -34.27 -5.17
C LEU A 121 8.36 -34.17 -6.06
N TYR A 122 7.87 -32.97 -6.42
CA TYR A 122 6.79 -32.66 -7.39
C TYR A 122 5.51 -33.53 -7.29
N PHE A 123 5.19 -34.12 -6.13
CA PHE A 123 4.04 -35.04 -5.96
C PHE A 123 3.11 -34.59 -4.80
N GLY A 124 1.82 -34.49 -5.10
CA GLY A 124 0.73 -34.47 -4.11
C GLY A 124 0.32 -33.09 -3.59
N PRO A 125 0.50 -32.76 -2.29
CA PRO A 125 -0.06 -31.54 -1.66
C PRO A 125 0.47 -30.23 -2.25
N THR A 126 1.72 -30.19 -2.68
CA THR A 126 2.41 -29.02 -3.25
C THR A 126 1.76 -28.55 -4.55
N HIS A 127 1.34 -29.52 -5.40
CA HIS A 127 0.66 -29.15 -6.67
C HIS A 127 -0.70 -28.53 -6.44
N LYS A 128 -1.46 -28.98 -5.44
CA LYS A 128 -2.76 -28.36 -5.10
C LYS A 128 -2.59 -26.95 -4.57
N GLU A 129 -1.61 -26.73 -3.71
CA GLU A 129 -1.28 -25.40 -3.18
C GLU A 129 -0.87 -24.44 -4.30
N GLU A 130 -0.03 -24.87 -5.24
CA GLU A 130 0.38 -24.08 -6.40
C GLU A 130 -0.81 -23.72 -7.30
N VAL A 131 -1.71 -24.67 -7.56
CA VAL A 131 -2.94 -24.42 -8.36
C VAL A 131 -3.84 -23.39 -7.68
N GLU A 132 -4.01 -23.46 -6.34
CA GLU A 132 -4.79 -22.50 -5.58
C GLU A 132 -4.16 -21.10 -5.63
N HIS A 133 -2.86 -20.98 -5.40
CA HIS A 133 -2.15 -19.71 -5.51
C HIS A 133 -2.21 -19.14 -6.91
N ARG A 134 -2.11 -19.98 -7.93
CA ARG A 134 -2.22 -19.56 -9.33
C ARG A 134 -3.61 -19.00 -9.66
N ARG A 135 -4.67 -19.64 -9.15
CA ARG A 135 -6.04 -19.17 -9.34
C ARG A 135 -6.24 -17.77 -8.77
N ILE A 136 -5.75 -17.50 -7.56
CA ILE A 136 -5.80 -16.15 -6.97
C ILE A 136 -5.06 -15.12 -7.83
N VAL A 137 -3.93 -15.50 -8.41
CA VAL A 137 -3.18 -14.61 -9.32
C VAL A 137 -3.95 -14.34 -10.61
N GLU A 138 -4.60 -15.36 -11.20
CA GLU A 138 -5.44 -15.18 -12.40
C GLU A 138 -6.64 -14.27 -12.11
N ASP A 139 -7.30 -14.42 -10.97
CA ASP A 139 -8.39 -13.53 -10.54
C ASP A 139 -7.92 -12.07 -10.39
N ILE A 140 -6.71 -11.85 -9.86
CA ILE A 140 -6.12 -10.51 -9.75
C ILE A 140 -5.76 -9.93 -11.13
N ILE A 141 -5.27 -10.76 -12.06
CA ILE A 141 -4.96 -10.34 -13.43
C ILE A 141 -6.24 -9.92 -14.16
N ASP A 142 -7.31 -10.69 -14.01
CA ASP A 142 -8.63 -10.39 -14.58
C ASP A 142 -9.18 -9.08 -13.98
N PHE A 143 -9.19 -8.98 -12.65
CA PHE A 143 -9.63 -7.78 -11.93
C PHE A 143 -8.90 -6.49 -12.38
N LEU A 144 -7.60 -6.56 -12.62
CA LEU A 144 -6.78 -5.41 -13.04
C LEU A 144 -6.75 -5.23 -14.58
N GLU A 145 -7.57 -5.99 -15.33
CA GLU A 145 -7.66 -5.91 -16.80
C GLU A 145 -6.29 -6.10 -17.47
N MET A 146 -5.55 -7.13 -17.04
CA MET A 146 -4.19 -7.41 -17.52
C MET A 146 -4.07 -8.71 -18.34
N GLU A 147 -5.18 -9.35 -18.75
CA GLU A 147 -5.19 -10.63 -19.45
C GLU A 147 -4.36 -10.60 -20.74
N ALA A 148 -4.46 -9.49 -21.50
CA ALA A 148 -3.72 -9.31 -22.75
C ALA A 148 -2.19 -9.27 -22.57
N VAL A 149 -1.72 -8.91 -21.37
CA VAL A 149 -0.29 -8.77 -21.03
C VAL A 149 0.16 -9.76 -19.97
N ARG A 150 -0.66 -10.74 -19.64
CA ARG A 150 -0.44 -11.75 -18.62
C ARG A 150 0.92 -12.46 -18.77
N ASP A 151 1.24 -12.89 -19.98
CA ASP A 151 2.48 -13.62 -20.31
C ASP A 151 3.56 -12.69 -20.91
N SER A 152 3.34 -11.36 -20.89
CA SER A 152 4.33 -10.39 -21.35
C SER A 152 5.36 -10.08 -20.28
N VAL A 153 6.63 -9.98 -20.68
CA VAL A 153 7.74 -9.59 -19.81
C VAL A 153 7.52 -8.15 -19.34
N VAL A 154 7.53 -7.93 -18.03
CA VAL A 154 7.18 -6.64 -17.42
C VAL A 154 8.10 -5.50 -17.85
N GLY A 155 9.39 -5.81 -18.13
CA GLY A 155 10.37 -4.81 -18.54
C GLY A 155 10.03 -4.08 -19.85
N VAL A 156 9.20 -4.66 -20.73
CA VAL A 156 8.78 -4.04 -22.00
C VAL A 156 7.37 -3.44 -21.97
N LEU A 157 6.66 -3.55 -20.84
CA LEU A 157 5.32 -3.00 -20.71
C LEU A 157 5.33 -1.47 -20.61
N PRO A 158 4.29 -0.79 -21.15
CA PRO A 158 4.01 0.61 -20.83
C PRO A 158 3.97 0.88 -19.33
N TYR A 159 4.24 2.13 -18.95
CA TYR A 159 4.38 2.52 -17.55
C TYR A 159 3.10 2.24 -16.72
N GLY A 160 1.92 2.61 -17.23
CA GLY A 160 0.64 2.36 -16.55
C GLY A 160 0.38 0.87 -16.30
N LEU A 161 0.69 0.00 -17.28
CA LEU A 161 0.56 -1.45 -17.08
C LEU A 161 1.54 -2.00 -16.03
N ARG A 162 2.78 -1.46 -15.97
CA ARG A 162 3.72 -1.83 -14.90
C ARG A 162 3.19 -1.42 -13.52
N LYS A 163 2.52 -0.26 -13.41
CA LYS A 163 1.86 0.17 -12.16
C LYS A 163 0.71 -0.76 -11.77
N ARG A 164 -0.09 -1.25 -12.75
CA ARG A 164 -1.12 -2.29 -12.49
C ARG A 164 -0.48 -3.59 -12.00
N VAL A 165 0.63 -4.05 -12.59
CA VAL A 165 1.37 -5.25 -12.11
C VAL A 165 1.90 -5.04 -10.70
N GLU A 166 2.38 -3.84 -10.35
CA GLU A 166 2.84 -3.51 -9.00
C GLU A 166 1.70 -3.59 -7.97
N LEU A 167 0.53 -3.01 -8.29
CA LEU A 167 -0.67 -3.13 -7.46
C LEU A 167 -1.08 -4.61 -7.33
N GLY A 168 -1.15 -5.35 -8.43
CA GLY A 168 -1.48 -6.78 -8.43
C GLY A 168 -0.53 -7.60 -7.55
N ARG A 169 0.76 -7.29 -7.56
CA ARG A 169 1.75 -7.94 -6.68
C ARG A 169 1.50 -7.66 -5.20
N ALA A 170 1.06 -6.45 -4.86
CA ALA A 170 0.68 -6.11 -3.49
C ALA A 170 -0.62 -6.82 -3.07
N LEU A 171 -1.63 -6.87 -3.95
CA LEU A 171 -2.89 -7.59 -3.72
C LEU A 171 -2.68 -9.10 -3.59
N ALA A 172 -1.73 -9.67 -4.34
CA ALA A 172 -1.36 -11.09 -4.25
C ALA A 172 -0.83 -11.51 -2.86
N LEU A 173 -0.47 -10.59 -2.00
CA LEU A 173 -0.13 -10.85 -0.59
C LEU A 173 -1.35 -10.98 0.33
N GLU A 174 -2.57 -10.81 -0.19
CA GLU A 174 -3.82 -10.81 0.57
C GLU A 174 -3.76 -9.83 1.76
N PRO A 175 -3.51 -8.52 1.49
CA PRO A 175 -3.29 -7.56 2.56
C PRO A 175 -4.57 -7.23 3.32
N LYS A 176 -4.41 -6.99 4.63
CA LYS A 176 -5.40 -6.31 5.47
C LYS A 176 -5.23 -4.80 5.41
N VAL A 177 -3.98 -4.35 5.34
CA VAL A 177 -3.63 -2.95 5.14
C VAL A 177 -2.74 -2.83 3.91
N LEU A 178 -3.15 -1.97 2.98
CA LEU A 178 -2.44 -1.68 1.75
C LEU A 178 -1.83 -0.27 1.84
N LEU A 179 -0.50 -0.19 1.74
CA LEU A 179 0.24 1.05 1.72
C LEU A 179 0.56 1.41 0.26
N LEU A 180 0.06 2.55 -0.21
CA LEU A 180 0.25 3.05 -1.57
C LEU A 180 1.12 4.31 -1.54
N ASP A 181 2.31 4.24 -2.14
CA ASP A 181 3.27 5.34 -2.16
C ASP A 181 3.32 5.96 -3.56
N GLU A 182 2.61 7.06 -3.77
CA GLU A 182 2.45 7.78 -5.04
C GLU A 182 2.11 6.83 -6.21
N PRO A 183 1.05 6.01 -6.09
CA PRO A 183 0.75 4.99 -7.09
C PRO A 183 0.44 5.57 -8.46
N MET A 184 -0.04 6.80 -8.55
CA MET A 184 -0.47 7.46 -9.78
C MET A 184 0.58 8.41 -10.37
N ALA A 185 1.76 8.54 -9.72
CA ALA A 185 2.82 9.41 -10.20
C ALA A 185 3.27 9.00 -11.62
N GLY A 186 3.39 9.97 -12.54
CA GLY A 186 3.86 9.75 -13.91
C GLY A 186 2.83 9.15 -14.88
N MET A 187 1.59 8.93 -14.45
CA MET A 187 0.49 8.42 -15.27
C MET A 187 -0.28 9.55 -15.97
N ASN A 188 -0.86 9.27 -17.14
CA ASN A 188 -1.80 10.17 -17.77
C ASN A 188 -3.18 10.13 -17.06
N LEU A 189 -4.13 10.98 -17.47
CA LEU A 189 -5.41 11.11 -16.78
C LEU A 189 -6.22 9.81 -16.79
N GLU A 190 -6.33 9.15 -17.95
CA GLU A 190 -7.08 7.90 -18.11
C GLU A 190 -6.49 6.77 -17.27
N GLU A 191 -5.15 6.63 -17.27
CA GLU A 191 -4.45 5.64 -16.43
C GLU A 191 -4.67 5.91 -14.93
N LYS A 192 -4.70 7.19 -14.51
CA LYS A 192 -5.00 7.57 -13.11
C LYS A 192 -6.42 7.22 -12.71
N GLU A 193 -7.41 7.52 -13.57
CA GLU A 193 -8.81 7.21 -13.34
C GLU A 193 -9.03 5.71 -13.19
N ASP A 194 -8.42 4.90 -14.07
CA ASP A 194 -8.45 3.45 -13.99
C ASP A 194 -7.83 2.93 -12.68
N LEU A 195 -6.64 3.42 -12.33
CA LEU A 195 -5.96 2.96 -11.11
C LEU A 195 -6.74 3.37 -9.86
N CYS A 196 -7.33 4.58 -9.84
CA CYS A 196 -8.21 5.05 -8.77
C CYS A 196 -9.43 4.13 -8.62
N ARG A 197 -10.07 3.75 -9.73
CA ARG A 197 -11.18 2.81 -9.76
C ARG A 197 -10.77 1.46 -9.15
N PHE A 198 -9.65 0.87 -9.55
CA PHE A 198 -9.17 -0.40 -8.98
C PHE A 198 -8.88 -0.30 -7.47
N ILE A 199 -8.37 0.84 -6.99
CA ILE A 199 -8.13 1.06 -5.56
C ILE A 199 -9.46 1.10 -4.79
N ILE A 200 -10.47 1.79 -5.31
CA ILE A 200 -11.79 1.86 -4.69
C ILE A 200 -12.47 0.49 -4.74
N ASP A 201 -12.45 -0.17 -5.90
CA ASP A 201 -13.08 -1.48 -6.09
C ASP A 201 -12.48 -2.55 -5.16
N VAL A 202 -11.16 -2.52 -4.94
CA VAL A 202 -10.52 -3.45 -3.99
C VAL A 202 -10.79 -3.08 -2.53
N TYR A 203 -10.99 -1.82 -2.22
CA TYR A 203 -11.37 -1.37 -0.88
C TYR A 203 -12.80 -1.81 -0.53
N GLU A 204 -13.72 -1.66 -1.48
CA GLU A 204 -15.13 -2.05 -1.30
C GLU A 204 -15.36 -3.56 -1.38
N GLY A 205 -14.44 -4.29 -2.06
CA GLY A 205 -14.57 -5.70 -2.36
C GLY A 205 -15.51 -5.99 -3.53
N GLN A 206 -15.21 -7.04 -4.29
CA GLN A 206 -16.01 -7.47 -5.46
C GLN A 206 -17.01 -8.58 -5.14
N GLY A 207 -17.07 -9.01 -3.87
CA GLY A 207 -18.04 -9.99 -3.38
C GLY A 207 -18.06 -11.30 -4.17
N SER A 208 -19.16 -11.56 -4.87
CA SER A 208 -19.39 -12.82 -5.59
C SER A 208 -18.62 -12.95 -6.90
N MET A 209 -18.00 -11.92 -7.43
CA MET A 209 -17.27 -12.00 -8.71
C MET A 209 -16.00 -12.85 -8.57
N TYR A 210 -15.32 -12.76 -7.43
CA TYR A 210 -14.07 -13.48 -7.15
C TYR A 210 -14.17 -14.27 -5.84
N PRO A 211 -14.99 -15.33 -5.77
CA PRO A 211 -15.35 -16.01 -4.50
C PRO A 211 -14.15 -16.69 -3.84
N ASP A 212 -13.15 -17.06 -4.61
CA ASP A 212 -11.98 -17.81 -4.15
C ASP A 212 -10.77 -16.90 -3.83
N THR A 213 -10.89 -15.58 -4.12
CA THR A 213 -9.83 -14.60 -3.84
C THR A 213 -10.27 -13.65 -2.74
N PRO A 214 -9.87 -13.91 -1.46
CA PRO A 214 -10.35 -13.16 -0.30
C PRO A 214 -10.18 -11.64 -0.43
N THR A 215 -9.02 -11.17 -0.92
CA THR A 215 -8.74 -9.74 -1.11
C THR A 215 -9.73 -9.05 -2.05
N LEU A 216 -10.16 -9.73 -3.12
CA LEU A 216 -11.12 -9.16 -4.07
C LEU A 216 -12.56 -9.36 -3.58
N ARG A 217 -12.85 -10.51 -2.95
CA ARG A 217 -14.18 -10.84 -2.44
C ARG A 217 -14.60 -9.94 -1.28
N ASP A 218 -13.74 -9.83 -0.27
CA ASP A 218 -14.05 -9.20 1.01
C ASP A 218 -13.52 -7.75 1.08
N GLY A 219 -12.66 -7.38 0.13
CA GLY A 219 -11.96 -6.10 0.11
C GLY A 219 -10.69 -6.07 0.96
N VAL A 220 -9.97 -4.95 0.86
CA VAL A 220 -8.85 -4.61 1.73
C VAL A 220 -9.39 -3.75 2.86
N ASP A 221 -9.25 -4.21 4.09
CA ASP A 221 -9.82 -3.55 5.27
C ASP A 221 -9.43 -2.07 5.42
N THR A 222 -8.22 -1.70 4.97
CA THR A 222 -7.65 -0.36 5.25
C THR A 222 -6.62 0.01 4.19
N ILE A 223 -6.66 1.26 3.72
CA ILE A 223 -5.67 1.79 2.77
C ILE A 223 -4.98 3.01 3.37
N VAL A 224 -3.66 3.07 3.26
CA VAL A 224 -2.86 4.28 3.53
C VAL A 224 -2.27 4.75 2.21
N LEU A 225 -2.64 5.94 1.78
CA LEU A 225 -2.29 6.52 0.49
C LEU A 225 -1.39 7.75 0.67
N ILE A 226 -0.22 7.77 0.02
CA ILE A 226 0.52 9.00 -0.22
C ILE A 226 0.23 9.42 -1.66
N GLU A 227 -0.25 10.62 -1.87
CA GLU A 227 -0.46 11.21 -3.18
C GLU A 227 -0.24 12.73 -3.17
N HIS A 228 0.12 13.27 -4.33
CA HIS A 228 0.26 14.71 -4.57
C HIS A 228 -0.91 15.30 -5.35
N ASP A 229 -1.68 14.45 -6.03
CA ASP A 229 -2.87 14.86 -6.77
C ASP A 229 -4.03 15.11 -5.78
N MET A 230 -4.24 16.38 -5.45
CA MET A 230 -5.28 16.76 -4.48
C MET A 230 -6.68 16.41 -4.96
N GLY A 231 -6.91 16.32 -6.28
CA GLY A 231 -8.20 15.88 -6.83
C GLY A 231 -8.49 14.42 -6.44
N VAL A 232 -7.50 13.55 -6.56
CA VAL A 232 -7.59 12.15 -6.13
C VAL A 232 -7.77 12.07 -4.61
N VAL A 233 -6.89 12.72 -3.85
CA VAL A 233 -6.92 12.67 -2.38
C VAL A 233 -8.29 13.10 -1.83
N MET A 234 -8.80 14.25 -2.29
CA MET A 234 -10.09 14.78 -1.84
C MET A 234 -11.29 13.93 -2.29
N GLY A 235 -11.11 13.14 -3.35
CA GLY A 235 -12.16 12.29 -3.90
C GLY A 235 -12.33 10.93 -3.22
N ILE A 236 -11.26 10.38 -2.64
CA ILE A 236 -11.29 9.00 -2.14
C ILE A 236 -10.92 8.85 -0.65
N ALA A 237 -10.26 9.83 -0.05
CA ALA A 237 -9.83 9.71 1.35
C ALA A 237 -10.98 10.00 2.32
N ASP A 238 -11.12 9.16 3.35
CA ASP A 238 -12.01 9.41 4.47
C ASP A 238 -11.40 10.43 5.45
N ARG A 239 -10.08 10.36 5.63
CA ARG A 239 -9.31 11.22 6.52
C ARG A 239 -7.94 11.52 5.91
N ILE A 240 -7.46 12.72 6.18
CA ILE A 240 -6.18 13.21 5.67
C ILE A 240 -5.30 13.61 6.84
N VAL A 241 -4.04 13.20 6.78
CA VAL A 241 -2.95 13.64 7.66
C VAL A 241 -1.98 14.48 6.86
N VAL A 242 -1.62 15.63 7.38
CA VAL A 242 -0.67 16.56 6.74
C VAL A 242 0.64 16.56 7.49
N LEU A 243 1.72 16.20 6.80
CA LEU A 243 3.09 16.28 7.32
C LEU A 243 3.81 17.49 6.74
N ASP A 244 4.61 18.17 7.58
CA ASP A 244 5.55 19.19 7.18
C ASP A 244 6.81 19.12 8.02
N PHE A 245 8.00 19.13 7.39
CA PHE A 245 9.31 19.01 8.03
C PHE A 245 9.38 17.94 9.13
N GLY A 246 8.79 16.76 8.90
CA GLY A 246 8.81 15.64 9.82
C GLY A 246 7.81 15.74 10.98
N HIS A 247 6.92 16.71 10.98
CA HIS A 247 5.88 16.89 12.01
C HIS A 247 4.48 16.71 11.41
N LEU A 248 3.54 16.22 12.21
CA LEU A 248 2.13 16.24 11.88
C LEU A 248 1.59 17.63 12.20
N ILE A 249 1.09 18.35 11.18
CA ILE A 249 0.61 19.74 11.34
C ILE A 249 -0.91 19.84 11.31
N ALA A 250 -1.60 18.91 10.65
CA ALA A 250 -3.05 18.84 10.60
C ALA A 250 -3.54 17.41 10.38
N GLU A 251 -4.75 17.15 10.85
CA GLU A 251 -5.49 15.92 10.64
C GLU A 251 -6.98 16.23 10.60
N GLY A 252 -7.74 15.63 9.68
CA GLY A 252 -9.18 15.86 9.55
C GLY A 252 -9.75 15.24 8.28
N THR A 253 -11.03 15.49 8.06
CA THR A 253 -11.74 15.17 6.81
C THR A 253 -11.21 16.02 5.65
N PRO A 254 -11.44 15.62 4.39
CA PRO A 254 -11.05 16.42 3.22
C PRO A 254 -11.53 17.88 3.30
N ASP A 255 -12.76 18.15 3.73
CA ASP A 255 -13.32 19.49 3.84
C ASP A 255 -12.63 20.34 4.94
N GLU A 256 -12.31 19.71 6.08
CA GLU A 256 -11.56 20.35 7.16
C GLU A 256 -10.14 20.71 6.72
N ILE A 257 -9.45 19.81 6.05
CA ILE A 257 -8.09 20.03 5.55
C ILE A 257 -8.06 21.12 4.48
N LYS A 258 -9.02 21.12 3.54
CA LYS A 258 -9.14 22.13 2.50
C LYS A 258 -9.28 23.55 3.04
N SER A 259 -9.92 23.72 4.19
CA SER A 259 -10.17 25.02 4.84
C SER A 259 -9.15 25.36 5.95
N ASN A 260 -8.20 24.47 6.23
CA ASN A 260 -7.23 24.66 7.30
C ASN A 260 -6.16 25.70 6.92
N PRO A 261 -6.02 26.83 7.67
CA PRO A 261 -5.09 27.89 7.33
C PRO A 261 -3.61 27.46 7.39
N ASP A 262 -3.24 26.54 8.26
CA ASP A 262 -1.86 26.05 8.36
C ASP A 262 -1.50 25.20 7.14
N VAL A 263 -2.44 24.36 6.66
CA VAL A 263 -2.27 23.59 5.43
C VAL A 263 -2.15 24.50 4.21
N ILE A 264 -3.05 25.48 4.09
CA ILE A 264 -3.01 26.46 2.99
C ILE A 264 -1.66 27.18 2.96
N LYS A 265 -1.14 27.60 4.11
CA LYS A 265 0.14 28.29 4.23
C LYS A 265 1.32 27.44 3.75
N VAL A 266 1.33 26.15 4.09
CA VAL A 266 2.39 25.23 3.68
C VAL A 266 2.42 25.05 2.16
N TYR A 267 1.28 24.89 1.52
CA TYR A 267 1.19 24.72 0.07
C TYR A 267 1.38 26.03 -0.72
N LEU A 268 0.89 27.19 -0.22
CA LEU A 268 1.12 28.48 -0.86
C LEU A 268 2.55 29.00 -0.66
N GLY A 269 3.25 28.59 0.39
CA GLY A 269 4.64 28.96 0.63
C GLY A 269 5.63 28.34 -0.36
N GLU A 270 5.29 27.23 -0.98
CA GLU A 270 6.10 26.58 -2.03
C GLU A 270 6.02 27.29 -3.39
N GLU A 271 4.91 27.97 -3.69
CA GLU A 271 4.75 28.73 -4.96
C GLU A 271 5.59 30.04 -5.01
N VAL A 272 6.18 30.44 -3.91
CA VAL A 272 6.89 31.75 -3.79
C VAL A 272 8.41 31.55 -3.62
N SER A 273 8.92 30.37 -3.60
CA SER A 273 10.35 30.03 -3.48
C SER A 273 10.85 29.25 -4.68
#